data_7f3b898252bb96e29ef42fb4b48c21ec
#
_entry.id   7f3b898252bb96e29ef42fb4b48c21ec
#
_cell.length_a   1.000
_cell.length_b   1.000
_cell.length_c   1.000
_cell.angle_alpha   90.00
_cell.angle_beta   90.00
_cell.angle_gamma   90.00
#
_symmetry.space_group_name_H-M   'P 1'
#
loop_
_entity.id
_entity.type
_entity.pdbx_description
1 polymer ?
#
loop_
_entity_poly.entity_id
_entity_poly.type
_entity_poly.pdbx_seq_one_letter_code
_entity_poly.pdbx_strand_id
1 'polypeptide(L)'
;YIELRSMDTCGWDCLCSGPAFNVGMLYGNLDEVYELISKWDKNKIINAYLEAPKKGFNTQLMGKDLLYWASYLLDLSKKGLEKRDLLNKSKKNETLFLNHLQKVIDNKKTNADHMISKFSKNEDLNELYDK
;
A
#
# COMPACT_ATOMS: atom_id res chain seq x y z
N TYR A 1 8.22 -9.42 -18.80
CA TYR A 1 8.08 -8.32 -17.82
C TYR A 1 6.99 -8.66 -16.80
N ILE A 2 7.02 -8.01 -15.63
CA ILE A 2 5.98 -8.17 -14.60
C ILE A 2 5.05 -6.97 -14.69
N GLU A 3 3.75 -7.20 -14.79
CA GLU A 3 2.71 -6.17 -14.79
C GLU A 3 1.90 -6.23 -13.49
N LEU A 4 1.77 -5.10 -12.80
CA LEU A 4 1.01 -4.97 -11.56
C LEU A 4 -0.24 -4.12 -11.81
N ARG A 5 -1.42 -4.73 -11.78
CA ARG A 5 -2.73 -4.09 -12.06
C ARG A 5 -3.58 -3.84 -10.83
N SER A 6 -3.08 -4.16 -9.66
CA SER A 6 -3.85 -4.11 -8.41
C SER A 6 -3.95 -2.71 -7.77
N MET A 7 -3.27 -1.73 -8.36
CA MET A 7 -3.25 -0.38 -7.81
C MET A 7 -4.38 0.46 -8.37
N ASP A 8 -5.05 1.19 -7.49
CA ASP A 8 -6.06 2.17 -7.86
C ASP A 8 -5.42 3.50 -8.26
N THR A 9 -6.18 4.35 -8.96
CA THR A 9 -5.76 5.72 -9.28
C THR A 9 -5.74 6.59 -8.03
N CYS A 10 -4.79 7.51 -7.97
CA CYS A 10 -4.65 8.46 -6.88
C CYS A 10 -4.04 9.78 -7.38
N GLY A 11 -4.01 10.81 -6.55
CA GLY A 11 -3.42 12.11 -6.86
C GLY A 11 -1.90 12.06 -7.05
N TRP A 12 -1.30 13.18 -7.44
CA TRP A 12 0.13 13.30 -7.72
C TRP A 12 1.03 12.91 -6.55
N ASP A 13 0.59 13.12 -5.32
CA ASP A 13 1.33 12.82 -4.09
C ASP A 13 1.49 11.32 -3.82
N CYS A 14 0.66 10.49 -4.42
CA CYS A 14 0.70 9.03 -4.25
C CYS A 14 1.08 8.25 -5.51
N LEU A 15 1.15 8.90 -6.68
CA LEU A 15 1.39 8.24 -7.96
C LEU A 15 2.61 7.31 -7.96
N CYS A 16 3.69 7.72 -7.32
CA CYS A 16 4.92 6.93 -7.23
C CYS A 16 4.95 5.93 -6.08
N SER A 17 3.95 5.98 -5.17
CA SER A 17 3.98 5.13 -3.96
C SER A 17 3.85 3.65 -4.28
N GLY A 18 2.91 3.29 -5.15
CA GLY A 18 2.70 1.90 -5.55
C GLY A 18 3.88 1.31 -6.31
N PRO A 19 4.41 1.97 -7.36
CA PRO A 19 5.64 1.54 -8.01
C PRO A 19 6.81 1.37 -7.04
N ALA A 20 7.07 2.34 -6.15
CA ALA A 20 8.13 2.26 -5.15
C ALA A 20 7.93 1.08 -4.20
N PHE A 21 6.70 0.88 -3.69
CA PHE A 21 6.36 -0.25 -2.84
C PHE A 21 6.69 -1.60 -3.49
N ASN A 22 6.25 -1.79 -4.73
CA ASN A 22 6.50 -3.03 -5.46
C ASN A 22 7.99 -3.22 -5.80
N VAL A 23 8.68 -2.16 -6.19
CA VAL A 23 10.12 -2.20 -6.47
C VAL A 23 10.91 -2.59 -5.22
N GLY A 24 10.59 -2.02 -4.06
CA GLY A 24 11.23 -2.37 -2.79
C GLY A 24 11.06 -3.87 -2.45
N MET A 25 9.86 -4.42 -2.65
CA MET A 25 9.62 -5.84 -2.40
C MET A 25 10.30 -6.75 -3.43
N LEU A 26 10.12 -6.48 -4.74
CA LEU A 26 10.51 -7.41 -5.79
C LEU A 26 11.99 -7.32 -6.16
N TYR A 27 12.61 -6.15 -6.09
CA TYR A 27 14.01 -5.95 -6.49
C TYR A 27 14.97 -5.76 -5.31
N GLY A 28 14.45 -5.41 -4.15
CA GLY A 28 15.28 -5.19 -2.97
C GLY A 28 15.21 -6.32 -1.94
N ASN A 29 14.05 -7.00 -1.84
CA ASN A 29 13.80 -7.95 -0.75
C ASN A 29 12.95 -9.17 -1.14
N LEU A 30 13.14 -9.67 -2.38
CA LEU A 30 12.31 -10.73 -2.96
C LEU A 30 12.29 -12.01 -2.12
N ASP A 31 13.44 -12.45 -1.63
CA ASP A 31 13.54 -13.74 -0.93
C ASP A 31 12.69 -13.74 0.35
N GLU A 32 12.80 -12.67 1.16
CA GLU A 32 12.03 -12.54 2.40
C GLU A 32 10.52 -12.43 2.13
N VAL A 33 10.14 -11.68 1.09
CA VAL A 33 8.74 -11.56 0.65
C VAL A 33 8.21 -12.92 0.15
N TYR A 34 8.99 -13.65 -0.63
CA TYR A 34 8.62 -14.97 -1.13
C TYR A 34 8.45 -15.98 0.00
N GLU A 35 9.41 -16.04 0.94
CA GLU A 35 9.31 -16.91 2.10
C GLU A 35 8.09 -16.63 2.97
N LEU A 36 7.71 -15.37 3.10
CA LEU A 36 6.51 -14.96 3.82
C LEU A 36 5.25 -15.44 3.10
N ILE A 37 5.08 -15.02 1.83
CA ILE A 37 3.83 -15.21 1.08
C ILE A 37 3.62 -16.68 0.69
N SER A 38 4.69 -17.44 0.44
CA SER A 38 4.60 -18.86 0.10
C SER A 38 3.97 -19.73 1.20
N LYS A 39 3.97 -19.24 2.44
CA LYS A 39 3.33 -19.89 3.61
C LYS A 39 1.85 -19.57 3.77
N TRP A 40 1.32 -18.66 2.93
CA TRP A 40 -0.06 -18.22 3.07
C TRP A 40 -1.04 -19.18 2.41
N ASP A 41 -2.13 -19.45 3.13
CA ASP A 41 -3.23 -20.30 2.64
C ASP A 41 -4.03 -19.58 1.55
N LYS A 42 -4.17 -20.22 0.39
CA LYS A 42 -4.85 -19.65 -0.78
C LYS A 42 -6.30 -19.27 -0.49
N ASN A 43 -7.03 -20.11 0.26
CA ASN A 43 -8.45 -19.84 0.53
C ASN A 43 -8.61 -18.65 1.48
N LYS A 44 -7.68 -18.50 2.44
CA LYS A 44 -7.66 -17.33 3.33
C LYS A 44 -7.35 -16.05 2.56
N ILE A 45 -6.46 -16.10 1.56
CA ILE A 45 -6.18 -14.95 0.67
C ILE A 45 -7.45 -14.57 -0.10
N ILE A 46 -8.13 -15.55 -0.73
CA ILE A 46 -9.35 -15.31 -1.50
C ILE A 46 -10.43 -14.71 -0.61
N ASN A 47 -10.64 -15.27 0.58
CA ASN A 47 -11.63 -14.75 1.53
C ASN A 47 -11.30 -13.30 1.96
N ALA A 48 -10.03 -13.01 2.28
CA ALA A 48 -9.61 -11.66 2.64
C ALA A 48 -9.82 -10.68 1.47
N TYR A 49 -9.52 -11.10 0.23
CA TYR A 49 -9.76 -10.29 -0.97
C TYR A 49 -11.24 -9.90 -1.12
N LEU A 50 -12.17 -10.84 -0.89
CA LEU A 50 -13.62 -10.60 -0.98
C LEU A 50 -14.17 -9.75 0.17
N GLU A 51 -13.55 -9.81 1.34
CA GLU A 51 -13.94 -9.06 2.53
C GLU A 51 -13.35 -7.65 2.60
N ALA A 52 -12.15 -7.44 2.02
CA ALA A 52 -11.43 -6.18 2.11
C ALA A 52 -12.24 -4.95 1.63
N PRO A 53 -13.04 -5.01 0.55
CA PRO A 53 -13.86 -3.87 0.13
C PRO A 53 -14.92 -3.46 1.16
N LYS A 54 -15.34 -4.38 2.05
CA LYS A 54 -16.37 -4.14 3.06
C LYS A 54 -15.79 -3.73 4.40
N LYS A 55 -14.67 -4.32 4.79
CA LYS A 55 -14.07 -4.21 6.13
C LYS A 55 -12.82 -3.35 6.18
N GLY A 56 -12.24 -2.99 5.02
CA GLY A 56 -11.02 -2.21 4.95
C GLY A 56 -9.90 -2.87 5.77
N PHE A 57 -9.20 -2.10 6.58
CA PHE A 57 -8.11 -2.57 7.42
C PHE A 57 -8.52 -3.59 8.50
N ASN A 58 -9.80 -3.68 8.85
CA ASN A 58 -10.29 -4.67 9.82
C ASN A 58 -10.43 -6.10 9.25
N THR A 59 -10.19 -6.28 7.95
CA THR A 59 -10.21 -7.60 7.30
C THR A 59 -9.11 -8.47 7.86
N GLN A 60 -9.44 -9.74 8.14
CA GLN A 60 -8.50 -10.70 8.71
C GLN A 60 -7.81 -11.52 7.62
N LEU A 61 -6.48 -11.62 7.70
CA LEU A 61 -5.64 -12.46 6.84
C LEU A 61 -4.58 -13.15 7.70
N MET A 62 -4.49 -14.47 7.63
CA MET A 62 -3.51 -15.27 8.39
C MET A 62 -3.45 -14.95 9.90
N GLY A 63 -4.62 -14.67 10.51
CA GLY A 63 -4.73 -14.40 11.95
C GLY A 63 -4.30 -12.98 12.38
N LYS A 64 -4.09 -12.08 11.42
CA LYS A 64 -3.81 -10.66 11.63
C LYS A 64 -4.75 -9.82 10.76
N ASP A 65 -4.98 -8.57 11.14
CA ASP A 65 -5.72 -7.63 10.31
C ASP A 65 -4.88 -7.10 9.13
N LEU A 66 -5.54 -6.51 8.14
CA LEU A 66 -4.83 -5.93 6.99
C LEU A 66 -3.97 -4.73 7.37
N LEU A 67 -4.27 -4.01 8.44
CA LEU A 67 -3.42 -2.92 8.92
C LEU A 67 -2.04 -3.43 9.34
N TYR A 68 -2.02 -4.55 10.09
CA TYR A 68 -0.76 -5.22 10.46
C TYR A 68 0.03 -5.62 9.20
N TRP A 69 -0.62 -6.27 8.23
CA TRP A 69 0.06 -6.70 7.01
C TRP A 69 0.53 -5.53 6.15
N ALA A 70 -0.29 -4.47 6.03
CA ALA A 70 0.10 -3.26 5.31
C ALA A 70 1.36 -2.62 5.92
N SER A 71 1.41 -2.49 7.26
CA SER A 71 2.58 -1.97 7.96
C SER A 71 3.80 -2.87 7.74
N TYR A 72 3.65 -4.18 7.93
CA TYR A 72 4.74 -5.13 7.79
C TYR A 72 5.32 -5.16 6.37
N LEU A 73 4.46 -5.20 5.34
CA LEU A 73 4.90 -5.20 3.95
C LEU A 73 5.50 -3.85 3.53
N LEU A 74 5.02 -2.72 4.10
CA LEU A 74 5.62 -1.43 3.87
C LEU A 74 7.04 -1.35 4.43
N ASP A 75 7.27 -1.90 5.63
CA ASP A 75 8.60 -1.99 6.24
C ASP A 75 9.54 -2.87 5.41
N LEU A 76 9.07 -4.00 4.88
CA LEU A 76 9.85 -4.84 3.98
C LEU A 76 10.23 -4.10 2.70
N SER A 77 9.28 -3.39 2.10
CA SER A 77 9.52 -2.57 0.91
C SER A 77 10.54 -1.47 1.19
N LYS A 78 10.40 -0.77 2.31
CA LYS A 78 11.34 0.28 2.73
C LYS A 78 12.77 -0.25 2.86
N LYS A 79 12.95 -1.36 3.58
CA LYS A 79 14.25 -2.06 3.70
C LYS A 79 14.82 -2.44 2.33
N GLY A 80 13.97 -2.91 1.42
CA GLY A 80 14.37 -3.25 0.06
C GLY A 80 14.86 -2.05 -0.74
N LEU A 81 14.19 -0.91 -0.65
CA LEU A 81 14.63 0.33 -1.29
C LEU A 81 15.93 0.88 -0.67
N GLU A 82 16.06 0.82 0.65
CA GLU A 82 17.29 1.20 1.36
C GLU A 82 18.48 0.33 0.90
N LYS A 83 18.26 -0.98 0.78
CA LYS A 83 19.28 -1.93 0.30
C LYS A 83 19.68 -1.69 -1.16
N ARG A 84 18.75 -1.22 -2.00
CA ARG A 84 19.05 -0.82 -3.39
C ARG A 84 19.93 0.43 -3.46
N ASP A 85 19.82 1.31 -2.49
CA ASP A 85 20.58 2.56 -2.32
C ASP A 85 20.59 3.48 -3.56
N LEU A 86 19.46 3.56 -4.28
CA LEU A 86 19.31 4.44 -5.43
C LEU A 86 18.90 5.85 -4.98
N LEU A 87 19.71 6.81 -5.34
CA LEU A 87 19.51 8.21 -4.99
C LEU A 87 19.10 9.04 -6.20
N ASN A 88 18.14 9.94 -6.01
CA ASN A 88 17.77 10.92 -7.03
C ASN A 88 18.81 12.06 -7.13
N LYS A 89 18.61 13.01 -8.06
CA LYS A 89 19.48 14.18 -8.26
C LYS A 89 19.68 15.02 -6.98
N SER A 90 18.72 14.99 -6.05
CA SER A 90 18.79 15.68 -4.75
C SER A 90 19.35 14.80 -3.63
N LYS A 91 20.01 13.69 -3.98
CA LYS A 91 20.60 12.71 -3.04
C LYS A 91 19.58 12.13 -2.04
N LYS A 92 18.30 12.06 -2.41
CA LYS A 92 17.26 11.42 -1.62
C LYS A 92 16.99 10.01 -2.15
N ASN A 93 16.86 9.05 -1.22
CA ASN A 93 16.53 7.66 -1.53
C ASN A 93 15.07 7.52 -1.99
N GLU A 94 14.79 6.45 -2.75
CA GLU A 94 13.44 6.13 -3.26
C GLU A 94 12.40 5.91 -2.16
N THR A 95 12.82 5.65 -0.92
CA THR A 95 11.93 5.50 0.24
C THR A 95 11.02 6.72 0.46
N LEU A 96 11.41 7.89 -0.03
CA LEU A 96 10.57 9.11 0.04
C LEU A 96 9.19 8.92 -0.60
N PHE A 97 9.08 8.06 -1.62
CA PHE A 97 7.82 7.78 -2.30
C PHE A 97 6.85 6.91 -1.47
N LEU A 98 7.34 6.27 -0.40
CA LEU A 98 6.51 5.48 0.52
C LEU A 98 5.77 6.35 1.56
N ASN A 99 6.08 7.65 1.65
CA ASN A 99 5.51 8.54 2.67
C ASN A 99 3.99 8.62 2.63
N HIS A 100 3.38 8.54 1.43
CA HIS A 100 1.92 8.53 1.31
C HIS A 100 1.32 7.27 1.94
N LEU A 101 1.86 6.09 1.62
CA LEU A 101 1.40 4.82 2.20
C LEU A 101 1.60 4.80 3.72
N GLN A 102 2.72 5.36 4.21
CA GLN A 102 2.95 5.49 5.65
C GLN A 102 1.85 6.33 6.31
N LYS A 103 1.48 7.47 5.74
CA LYS A 103 0.38 8.31 6.25
C LYS A 103 -0.96 7.57 6.29
N VAL A 104 -1.27 6.76 5.26
CA VAL A 104 -2.49 5.94 5.21
C VAL A 104 -2.52 4.95 6.38
N ILE A 105 -1.40 4.29 6.66
CA ILE A 105 -1.26 3.35 7.79
C ILE A 105 -1.37 4.08 9.14
N ASP A 106 -0.65 5.18 9.31
CA ASP A 106 -0.63 5.95 10.57
C ASP A 106 -2.02 6.48 10.93
N ASN A 107 -2.75 6.96 9.92
CA ASN A 107 -4.12 7.46 10.08
C ASN A 107 -5.15 6.33 10.20
N LYS A 108 -4.79 5.08 9.88
CA LYS A 108 -5.69 3.91 9.83
C LYS A 108 -6.93 4.15 8.96
N LYS A 109 -6.78 4.94 7.90
CA LYS A 109 -7.85 5.31 6.98
C LYS A 109 -7.39 5.16 5.54
N THR A 110 -8.18 4.44 4.77
CA THR A 110 -7.99 4.32 3.32
C THR A 110 -8.51 5.56 2.60
N ASN A 111 -8.15 5.73 1.33
CA ASN A 111 -8.74 6.78 0.49
C ASN A 111 -10.27 6.62 0.39
N ALA A 112 -10.77 5.38 0.35
CA ALA A 112 -12.21 5.10 0.35
C ALA A 112 -12.89 5.61 1.63
N ASP A 113 -12.29 5.39 2.81
CA ASP A 113 -12.84 5.90 4.09
C ASP A 113 -12.92 7.43 4.07
N HIS A 114 -11.90 8.09 3.49
CA HIS A 114 -11.87 9.54 3.35
C HIS A 114 -12.98 10.04 2.43
N MET A 115 -13.15 9.40 1.26
CA MET A 115 -14.21 9.73 0.32
C MET A 115 -15.61 9.51 0.92
N ILE A 116 -15.84 8.38 1.59
CA ILE A 116 -17.12 8.09 2.25
C ILE A 116 -17.44 9.16 3.31
N SER A 117 -16.44 9.59 4.09
CA SER A 117 -16.66 10.60 5.12
C SER A 117 -17.00 11.98 4.54
N LYS A 118 -16.47 12.34 3.37
CA LYS A 118 -16.82 13.56 2.64
C LYS A 118 -18.21 13.46 2.02
N PHE A 119 -18.50 12.34 1.36
CA PHE A 119 -19.80 12.11 0.73
C PHE A 119 -20.96 12.17 1.74
N SER A 120 -20.77 11.60 2.95
CA SER A 120 -21.79 11.66 4.01
C SER A 120 -22.01 13.06 4.60
N LYS A 121 -21.12 14.02 4.34
CA LYS A 121 -21.28 15.44 4.73
C LYS A 121 -21.88 16.32 3.65
N ASN A 122 -22.37 15.76 2.54
CA ASN A 122 -22.86 16.52 1.36
C ASN A 122 -21.85 17.53 0.79
N GLU A 123 -20.55 17.25 0.92
CA GLU A 123 -19.52 18.06 0.26
C GLU A 123 -19.55 17.79 -1.24
N ASP A 124 -19.27 18.83 -2.06
CA ASP A 124 -19.29 18.69 -3.52
C ASP A 124 -18.25 17.69 -4.00
N LEU A 125 -18.68 16.71 -4.82
CA LEU A 125 -17.80 15.71 -5.40
C LEU A 125 -16.71 16.32 -6.29
N ASN A 126 -16.94 17.50 -6.86
CA ASN A 126 -15.96 18.18 -7.69
C ASN A 126 -14.72 18.61 -6.88
N GLU A 127 -14.86 18.92 -5.60
CA GLU A 127 -13.72 19.24 -4.72
C GLU A 127 -12.80 18.03 -4.46
N LEU A 128 -13.24 16.81 -4.77
CA LEU A 128 -12.43 15.60 -4.62
C LEU A 128 -11.38 15.44 -5.71
N TYR A 129 -11.58 16.09 -6.86
CA TYR A 129 -10.72 15.96 -8.03
C TYR A 129 -9.77 17.15 -8.23
N ASP A 130 -9.98 18.26 -7.51
CA ASP A 130 -9.22 19.49 -7.67
C ASP A 130 -7.95 19.59 -6.80
N LYS A 131 -7.39 18.45 -6.33
CA LYS A 131 -6.16 18.41 -5.51
C LYS A 131 -5.08 17.55 -6.10
#